data_6c63a21d7710dd9ad140d3d9b94f3488
#
_entry.id   6c63a21d7710dd9ad140d3d9b94f3488
#
_cell.length_a   1.000
_cell.length_b   1.000
_cell.length_c   1.000
_cell.angle_alpha   90.00
_cell.angle_beta   90.00
_cell.angle_gamma   90.00
#
_symmetry.space_group_name_H-M   'P 1'
#
loop_
_entity.id
_entity.type
_entity.pdbx_description
1 polymer ?
#
loop_
_entity_poly.entity_id
_entity_poly.type
_entity_poly.pdbx_seq_one_letter_code
_entity_poly.pdbx_strand_id
1 'polypeptide(L)'
;MTASHPVVADDPAIDLKLFGKHEIEGGLSTCHLAFWQSNKNPEADKYAYLIYMPFDQDGVPLPAVVEIGTEKIALTESARGDFDPPSRLGYRLYSSTDHETHMLVRIEEAVVTGSLQTVGKATVTVVRPDLPPFVAGAKGVIGCPGASAPETAAAVPSEPVSDEGAAAGGPSPYTGPVGLPLAPPVLLASISDVPDAVRREIATYAPDQCSEPETLAYPGQRYVVNDNFILWEVPCFLGAYQGTSIFALTQNPPADWATILSLPNPPALEGENNAQMMNPEVFAEKGVFISTSLGRGEGDCGTYQVFRLMDAPGETLEFQLMEYREKVNCDGVQSEPSEWPLQFQPGE
;
A
#
# COMPACT_ATOMS: atom_id res chain seq x y z
N MET A 1 -48.77 -22.96 -24.54
CA MET A 1 -47.48 -22.22 -24.74
C MET A 1 -46.98 -21.81 -23.37
N THR A 2 -46.10 -22.56 -22.81
CA THR A 2 -45.47 -22.28 -21.51
C THR A 2 -44.24 -21.42 -21.75
N ALA A 3 -44.27 -20.18 -21.32
CA ALA A 3 -43.12 -19.29 -21.37
C ALA A 3 -42.09 -19.74 -20.31
N SER A 4 -40.99 -20.30 -20.79
CA SER A 4 -39.82 -20.52 -19.96
C SER A 4 -39.21 -19.15 -19.62
N HIS A 5 -39.21 -18.81 -18.34
CA HIS A 5 -38.44 -17.69 -17.86
C HIS A 5 -36.94 -18.12 -17.88
N PRO A 6 -36.00 -17.30 -18.37
CA PRO A 6 -34.60 -17.57 -18.23
C PRO A 6 -34.24 -17.55 -16.73
N VAL A 7 -33.68 -18.63 -16.24
CA VAL A 7 -33.01 -18.64 -14.94
C VAL A 7 -31.79 -17.72 -15.11
N VAL A 8 -31.84 -16.57 -14.49
CA VAL A 8 -30.63 -15.74 -14.32
C VAL A 8 -29.73 -16.57 -13.40
N ALA A 9 -28.64 -17.09 -13.92
CA ALA A 9 -27.58 -17.65 -13.08
C ALA A 9 -27.09 -16.47 -12.21
N ASP A 10 -27.12 -16.63 -10.90
CA ASP A 10 -26.45 -15.71 -9.99
C ASP A 10 -24.98 -15.67 -10.45
N ASP A 11 -24.48 -14.48 -10.78
CA ASP A 11 -23.07 -14.31 -11.10
C ASP A 11 -22.24 -14.83 -9.91
N PRO A 12 -21.22 -15.66 -10.13
CA PRO A 12 -20.40 -16.18 -9.06
C PRO A 12 -19.74 -15.04 -8.30
N ALA A 13 -19.98 -14.93 -7.01
CA ALA A 13 -19.42 -13.89 -6.15
C ALA A 13 -18.57 -14.53 -5.04
N ILE A 14 -17.59 -13.80 -4.55
CA ILE A 14 -16.79 -14.23 -3.39
C ILE A 14 -17.68 -14.23 -2.15
N ASP A 15 -17.94 -15.42 -1.60
CA ASP A 15 -18.75 -15.61 -0.39
C ASP A 15 -17.84 -15.62 0.85
N LEU A 16 -17.28 -14.43 1.21
CA LEU A 16 -16.49 -14.28 2.42
C LEU A 16 -17.38 -14.39 3.65
N LYS A 17 -17.12 -15.38 4.50
CA LYS A 17 -17.86 -15.62 5.73
C LYS A 17 -17.32 -14.80 6.89
N LEU A 18 -18.25 -14.31 7.69
CA LEU A 18 -17.90 -13.76 9.00
C LEU A 18 -17.79 -14.91 10.01
N PHE A 19 -16.78 -14.86 10.86
CA PHE A 19 -16.59 -15.83 11.93
C PHE A 19 -16.64 -15.19 13.32
N GLY A 20 -16.82 -16.01 14.34
CA GLY A 20 -16.93 -15.57 15.74
C GLY A 20 -15.69 -15.93 16.55
N LYS A 21 -15.53 -15.29 17.72
CA LYS A 21 -14.47 -15.64 18.69
C LYS A 21 -14.41 -17.12 19.04
N HIS A 22 -15.57 -17.78 19.06
CA HIS A 22 -15.68 -19.20 19.40
C HIS A 22 -15.18 -20.15 18.33
N GLU A 23 -14.93 -19.65 17.10
CA GLU A 23 -14.39 -20.40 15.97
C GLU A 23 -12.87 -20.22 15.83
N ILE A 24 -12.29 -19.32 16.65
CA ILE A 24 -10.83 -19.12 16.70
C ILE A 24 -10.25 -20.20 17.61
N GLU A 25 -9.45 -21.08 17.03
CA GLU A 25 -8.80 -22.18 17.74
C GLU A 25 -7.85 -21.62 18.81
N GLY A 26 -8.01 -22.04 20.06
CA GLY A 26 -7.25 -21.51 21.20
C GLY A 26 -7.73 -20.15 21.72
N GLY A 27 -8.75 -19.54 21.09
CA GLY A 27 -9.26 -18.22 21.47
C GLY A 27 -8.40 -17.06 20.92
N LEU A 28 -8.71 -15.83 21.34
CA LEU A 28 -7.92 -14.66 20.95
C LEU A 28 -6.56 -14.67 21.63
N SER A 29 -5.49 -14.58 20.84
CA SER A 29 -4.14 -14.37 21.35
C SER A 29 -4.01 -13.01 22.05
N THR A 30 -3.11 -12.91 23.02
CA THR A 30 -2.81 -11.64 23.71
C THR A 30 -2.38 -10.57 22.72
N CYS A 31 -1.57 -10.94 21.70
CA CYS A 31 -1.17 -10.07 20.62
C CYS A 31 -1.74 -10.61 19.32
N HIS A 32 -2.43 -9.77 18.57
CA HIS A 32 -3.05 -10.20 17.31
C HIS A 32 -3.39 -9.02 16.41
N LEU A 33 -3.70 -9.35 15.17
CA LEU A 33 -4.43 -8.49 14.25
C LEU A 33 -5.83 -9.07 14.08
N ALA A 34 -6.84 -8.24 14.20
CA ALA A 34 -8.21 -8.61 13.95
C ALA A 34 -8.97 -7.46 13.26
N PHE A 35 -9.65 -7.78 12.17
CA PHE A 35 -10.61 -6.86 11.55
C PHE A 35 -12.00 -7.49 11.53
N TRP A 36 -12.98 -6.67 11.83
CA TRP A 36 -14.40 -7.04 11.80
C TRP A 36 -15.19 -6.08 10.96
N GLN A 37 -16.33 -6.53 10.46
CA GLN A 37 -17.20 -5.70 9.62
C GLN A 37 -17.64 -4.43 10.37
N SER A 38 -17.57 -3.27 9.73
CA SER A 38 -17.71 -1.95 10.38
C SER A 38 -19.04 -1.74 11.11
N ASN A 39 -20.11 -2.43 10.70
CA ASN A 39 -21.44 -2.39 11.32
C ASN A 39 -21.66 -3.48 12.37
N LYS A 40 -20.62 -4.24 12.73
CA LYS A 40 -20.64 -5.29 13.75
C LYS A 40 -19.88 -4.89 15.00
N ASN A 41 -20.25 -5.51 16.12
CA ASN A 41 -19.57 -5.40 17.39
C ASN A 41 -19.01 -6.78 17.79
N PRO A 42 -17.70 -7.01 17.78
CA PRO A 42 -17.11 -8.32 18.08
C PRO A 42 -17.37 -8.81 19.52
N GLU A 43 -17.81 -7.92 20.44
CA GLU A 43 -18.17 -8.31 21.79
C GLU A 43 -19.66 -8.73 21.93
N ALA A 44 -20.51 -8.27 21.02
CA ALA A 44 -21.95 -8.52 21.08
C ALA A 44 -22.45 -9.43 19.94
N ASP A 45 -21.85 -9.33 18.76
CA ASP A 45 -22.25 -10.12 17.59
C ASP A 45 -21.56 -11.47 17.60
N LYS A 46 -22.31 -12.54 17.40
CA LYS A 46 -21.78 -13.90 17.33
C LYS A 46 -20.76 -14.08 16.18
N TYR A 47 -21.00 -13.42 15.06
CA TYR A 47 -20.16 -13.45 13.87
C TYR A 47 -19.85 -12.01 13.45
N ALA A 48 -18.61 -11.61 13.57
CA ALA A 48 -18.19 -10.25 13.30
C ALA A 48 -16.88 -10.16 12.50
N TYR A 49 -15.95 -11.10 12.71
CA TYR A 49 -14.61 -11.04 12.17
C TYR A 49 -14.57 -11.37 10.67
N LEU A 50 -13.79 -10.57 9.93
CA LEU A 50 -13.43 -10.79 8.53
C LEU A 50 -12.09 -11.51 8.41
N ILE A 51 -11.13 -11.16 9.27
CA ILE A 51 -9.80 -11.75 9.34
C ILE A 51 -9.31 -11.73 10.78
N TYR A 52 -8.59 -12.76 11.16
CA TYR A 52 -7.87 -12.86 12.42
C TYR A 52 -6.49 -13.46 12.18
N MET A 53 -5.47 -12.82 12.75
CA MET A 53 -4.08 -13.25 12.67
C MET A 53 -3.46 -13.18 14.07
N PRO A 54 -3.15 -14.30 14.71
CA PRO A 54 -2.43 -14.30 15.97
C PRO A 54 -0.96 -13.95 15.75
N PHE A 55 -0.32 -13.36 16.78
CA PHE A 55 1.13 -13.22 16.83
C PHE A 55 1.68 -14.24 17.82
N ASP A 56 2.87 -14.74 17.54
CA ASP A 56 3.57 -15.63 18.47
C ASP A 56 4.13 -14.86 19.69
N GLN A 57 4.91 -15.55 20.53
CA GLN A 57 5.47 -14.96 21.77
C GLN A 57 6.54 -13.89 21.48
N ASP A 58 7.12 -13.93 20.30
CA ASP A 58 8.17 -13.00 19.86
C ASP A 58 7.56 -11.84 19.04
N GLY A 59 6.22 -11.82 18.88
CA GLY A 59 5.48 -10.79 18.13
C GLY A 59 5.48 -11.02 16.62
N VAL A 60 5.90 -12.20 16.16
CA VAL A 60 5.89 -12.56 14.73
C VAL A 60 4.48 -12.94 14.30
N PRO A 61 3.95 -12.38 13.22
CA PRO A 61 2.65 -12.76 12.68
C PRO A 61 2.63 -14.23 12.24
N LEU A 62 1.60 -14.96 12.71
CA LEU A 62 1.29 -16.30 12.22
C LEU A 62 0.28 -16.19 11.05
N PRO A 63 0.10 -17.24 10.24
CA PRO A 63 -0.88 -17.17 9.14
C PRO A 63 -2.27 -16.79 9.63
N ALA A 64 -2.89 -15.84 8.94
CA ALA A 64 -4.29 -15.48 9.16
C ALA A 64 -5.21 -16.55 8.54
N VAL A 65 -6.42 -16.70 9.09
CA VAL A 65 -7.43 -17.57 8.52
C VAL A 65 -8.64 -16.74 8.12
N VAL A 66 -9.11 -16.99 6.89
CA VAL A 66 -10.38 -16.51 6.36
C VAL A 66 -11.22 -17.69 5.91
N GLU A 67 -12.54 -17.51 5.83
CA GLU A 67 -13.45 -18.52 5.33
C GLU A 67 -14.19 -18.00 4.11
N ILE A 68 -14.01 -18.68 2.96
CA ILE A 68 -14.68 -18.33 1.71
C ILE A 68 -15.55 -19.53 1.29
N GLY A 69 -16.86 -19.31 1.28
CA GLY A 69 -17.82 -20.40 1.09
C GLY A 69 -17.76 -21.41 2.24
N THR A 70 -17.22 -22.59 1.99
CA THR A 70 -16.99 -23.64 2.99
C THR A 70 -15.51 -23.95 3.23
N GLU A 71 -14.63 -23.19 2.60
CA GLU A 71 -13.19 -23.39 2.62
C GLU A 71 -12.52 -22.43 3.60
N LYS A 72 -11.67 -22.97 4.49
CA LYS A 72 -10.78 -22.17 5.34
C LYS A 72 -9.44 -22.02 4.63
N ILE A 73 -9.09 -20.77 4.35
CA ILE A 73 -7.88 -20.41 3.61
C ILE A 73 -6.91 -19.75 4.59
N ALA A 74 -5.70 -20.28 4.64
CA ALA A 74 -4.60 -19.66 5.37
C ALA A 74 -3.96 -18.58 4.49
N LEU A 75 -3.85 -17.36 5.02
CA LEU A 75 -3.24 -16.22 4.36
C LEU A 75 -1.99 -15.79 5.11
N THR A 76 -0.90 -15.58 4.39
CA THR A 76 0.34 -15.01 4.91
C THR A 76 0.44 -13.54 4.52
N GLU A 77 0.87 -12.68 5.44
CA GLU A 77 1.14 -11.29 5.14
C GLU A 77 2.29 -11.22 4.12
N SER A 78 2.01 -10.66 2.95
CA SER A 78 2.95 -10.55 1.83
C SER A 78 3.51 -9.15 1.67
N ALA A 79 2.77 -8.12 2.12
CA ALA A 79 3.25 -6.75 2.14
C ALA A 79 2.49 -5.92 3.18
N ARG A 80 3.12 -4.85 3.66
CA ARG A 80 2.49 -3.88 4.55
C ARG A 80 3.07 -2.49 4.36
N GLY A 81 2.25 -1.47 4.65
CA GLY A 81 2.67 -0.10 4.81
C GLY A 81 2.05 0.45 6.08
N ASP A 82 2.85 1.16 6.87
CA ASP A 82 2.37 1.68 8.15
C ASP A 82 1.43 2.86 7.94
N PHE A 83 0.45 2.97 8.85
CA PHE A 83 -0.46 4.09 8.91
C PHE A 83 0.24 5.28 9.57
N ASP A 84 0.38 6.37 8.81
CA ASP A 84 1.01 7.61 9.28
C ASP A 84 0.19 8.81 8.75
N PRO A 85 -0.88 9.18 9.46
CA PRO A 85 -1.76 10.26 9.04
C PRO A 85 -1.08 11.63 9.20
N PRO A 86 -1.46 12.63 8.35
CA PRO A 86 -2.45 12.53 7.28
C PRO A 86 -1.89 12.08 5.92
N SER A 87 -0.59 11.88 5.79
CA SER A 87 0.11 11.70 4.52
C SER A 87 0.11 10.26 4.01
N ARG A 88 -0.12 9.26 4.89
CA ARG A 88 -0.03 7.86 4.52
C ARG A 88 -1.18 7.04 5.11
N LEU A 89 -1.91 6.34 4.23
CA LEU A 89 -2.84 5.31 4.64
C LEU A 89 -2.06 4.01 4.87
N GLY A 90 -2.35 3.35 5.99
CA GLY A 90 -1.80 2.02 6.24
C GLY A 90 -2.44 0.99 5.33
N TYR A 91 -1.67 -0.02 4.95
CA TYR A 91 -2.21 -1.19 4.27
C TYR A 91 -1.56 -2.48 4.76
N ARG A 92 -2.30 -3.58 4.59
CA ARG A 92 -1.84 -4.94 4.83
C ARG A 92 -2.30 -5.78 3.66
N LEU A 93 -1.39 -6.47 3.01
CA LEU A 93 -1.69 -7.40 1.93
C LEU A 93 -1.39 -8.82 2.39
N TYR A 94 -2.32 -9.70 2.13
CA TYR A 94 -2.24 -11.13 2.46
C TYR A 94 -2.44 -11.95 1.21
N SER A 95 -1.73 -13.08 1.12
CA SER A 95 -1.84 -14.01 0.00
C SER A 95 -1.93 -15.44 0.51
N SER A 96 -2.74 -16.26 -0.16
CA SER A 96 -2.76 -17.70 0.05
C SER A 96 -1.50 -18.35 -0.54
N THR A 97 -1.17 -19.54 -0.08
CA THR A 97 0.02 -20.29 -0.53
C THR A 97 0.00 -20.61 -2.03
N ASP A 98 -1.19 -20.81 -2.59
CA ASP A 98 -1.40 -21.05 -4.02
C ASP A 98 -1.46 -19.77 -4.85
N HIS A 99 -1.40 -18.58 -4.19
CA HIS A 99 -1.53 -17.27 -4.79
C HIS A 99 -2.85 -17.03 -5.55
N GLU A 100 -3.89 -17.80 -5.28
CA GLU A 100 -5.20 -17.61 -5.89
C GLU A 100 -6.09 -16.66 -5.09
N THR A 101 -5.83 -16.49 -3.79
CA THR A 101 -6.61 -15.61 -2.93
C THR A 101 -5.72 -14.50 -2.37
N HIS A 102 -6.11 -13.26 -2.63
CA HIS A 102 -5.46 -12.09 -2.06
C HIS A 102 -6.45 -11.29 -1.23
N MET A 103 -6.00 -10.77 -0.10
CA MET A 103 -6.78 -9.86 0.74
C MET A 103 -5.97 -8.61 1.02
N LEU A 104 -6.52 -7.46 0.65
CA LEU A 104 -5.99 -6.16 1.00
C LEU A 104 -6.83 -5.54 2.12
N VAL A 105 -6.18 -5.15 3.20
CA VAL A 105 -6.77 -4.29 4.24
C VAL A 105 -6.16 -2.91 4.12
N ARG A 106 -6.97 -1.92 3.78
CA ARG A 106 -6.57 -0.51 3.71
C ARG A 106 -7.06 0.20 4.96
N ILE A 107 -6.14 0.78 5.73
CA ILE A 107 -6.42 1.47 6.99
C ILE A 107 -6.55 2.97 6.69
N GLU A 108 -7.73 3.53 6.94
CA GLU A 108 -8.07 4.92 6.65
C GLU A 108 -8.04 5.80 7.90
N GLU A 109 -8.40 5.22 9.07
CA GLU A 109 -8.37 5.91 10.36
C GLU A 109 -7.86 4.96 11.44
N ALA A 110 -6.83 5.36 12.16
CA ALA A 110 -6.32 4.59 13.29
C ALA A 110 -5.74 5.49 14.37
N VAL A 111 -5.71 4.98 15.59
CA VAL A 111 -5.05 5.59 16.75
C VAL A 111 -4.06 4.60 17.31
N VAL A 112 -2.82 5.02 17.48
CA VAL A 112 -1.75 4.21 18.08
C VAL A 112 -1.59 4.61 19.55
N THR A 113 -1.63 3.62 20.44
CA THR A 113 -1.43 3.80 21.88
C THR A 113 -0.47 2.71 22.37
N GLY A 114 0.78 3.07 22.58
CA GLY A 114 1.83 2.09 22.89
C GLY A 114 2.00 1.08 21.75
N SER A 115 1.88 -0.21 22.06
CA SER A 115 1.96 -1.31 21.09
C SER A 115 0.63 -1.68 20.44
N LEU A 116 -0.44 -0.93 20.71
CA LEU A 116 -1.78 -1.18 20.18
C LEU A 116 -2.16 -0.12 19.17
N GLN A 117 -2.50 -0.54 17.95
CA GLN A 117 -3.16 0.28 16.95
C GLN A 117 -4.64 -0.07 16.91
N THR A 118 -5.50 0.88 17.22
CA THR A 118 -6.97 0.75 17.10
C THR A 118 -7.40 1.38 15.79
N VAL A 119 -7.98 0.59 14.90
CA VAL A 119 -8.42 1.00 13.57
C VAL A 119 -9.91 1.37 13.65
N GLY A 120 -10.20 2.66 13.47
CA GLY A 120 -11.56 3.20 13.44
C GLY A 120 -12.27 3.02 12.11
N LYS A 121 -11.49 3.04 11.01
CA LYS A 121 -11.98 2.86 9.64
C LYS A 121 -10.96 2.16 8.78
N ALA A 122 -11.40 1.12 8.10
CA ALA A 122 -10.64 0.38 7.10
C ALA A 122 -11.56 -0.17 6.01
N THR A 123 -10.98 -0.53 4.87
CA THR A 123 -11.62 -1.29 3.81
C THR A 123 -10.90 -2.61 3.63
N VAL A 124 -11.64 -3.70 3.64
CA VAL A 124 -11.15 -5.05 3.32
C VAL A 124 -11.61 -5.41 1.92
N THR A 125 -10.67 -5.75 1.04
CA THR A 125 -10.93 -6.21 -0.32
C THR A 125 -10.37 -7.62 -0.47
N VAL A 126 -11.17 -8.55 -0.96
CA VAL A 126 -10.73 -9.92 -1.31
C VAL A 126 -10.83 -10.10 -2.80
N VAL A 127 -9.78 -10.65 -3.39
CA VAL A 127 -9.67 -10.91 -4.83
C VAL A 127 -9.37 -12.38 -5.05
N ARG A 128 -10.06 -12.99 -6.00
CA ARG A 128 -9.79 -14.33 -6.56
C ARG A 128 -9.88 -14.27 -8.08
N PRO A 129 -9.15 -15.14 -8.81
CA PRO A 129 -9.28 -15.24 -10.25
C PRO A 129 -10.74 -15.46 -10.68
N ASP A 130 -11.12 -14.83 -11.77
CA ASP A 130 -12.43 -15.01 -12.43
C ASP A 130 -13.66 -14.65 -11.57
N LEU A 131 -13.46 -14.01 -10.42
CA LEU A 131 -14.56 -13.55 -9.55
C LEU A 131 -14.49 -12.03 -9.31
N PRO A 132 -15.63 -11.34 -9.24
CA PRO A 132 -15.65 -9.93 -8.87
C PRO A 132 -15.10 -9.75 -7.44
N PRO A 133 -14.33 -8.69 -7.18
CA PRO A 133 -13.78 -8.43 -5.85
C PRO A 133 -14.88 -8.30 -4.79
N PHE A 134 -14.66 -8.91 -3.64
CA PHE A 134 -15.47 -8.64 -2.45
C PHE A 134 -14.90 -7.43 -1.72
N VAL A 135 -15.74 -6.46 -1.35
CA VAL A 135 -15.33 -5.26 -0.63
C VAL A 135 -16.23 -5.04 0.58
N ALA A 136 -15.62 -4.82 1.75
CA ALA A 136 -16.36 -4.51 2.97
C ALA A 136 -15.65 -3.44 3.82
N GLY A 137 -16.43 -2.52 4.38
CA GLY A 137 -15.96 -1.62 5.41
C GLY A 137 -15.64 -2.38 6.70
N ALA A 138 -14.52 -2.05 7.34
CA ALA A 138 -14.02 -2.73 8.53
C ALA A 138 -13.56 -1.76 9.62
N LYS A 139 -13.45 -2.30 10.84
CA LYS A 139 -12.75 -1.75 12.00
C LYS A 139 -11.84 -2.84 12.54
N GLY A 140 -10.84 -2.47 13.34
CA GLY A 140 -9.93 -3.49 13.81
C GLY A 140 -9.00 -3.07 14.93
N VAL A 141 -8.15 -4.02 15.30
CA VAL A 141 -7.04 -3.83 16.23
C VAL A 141 -5.80 -4.55 15.68
N ILE A 142 -4.64 -3.96 15.93
CA ILE A 142 -3.34 -4.55 15.59
C ILE A 142 -2.44 -4.35 16.80
N GLY A 143 -1.84 -5.42 17.30
CA GLY A 143 -0.92 -5.38 18.45
C GLY A 143 -1.44 -6.13 19.66
N CYS A 144 -1.09 -5.66 20.86
CA CYS A 144 -1.32 -6.36 22.12
C CYS A 144 -2.35 -5.63 22.99
N PRO A 145 -3.66 -5.87 22.84
CA PRO A 145 -4.67 -5.33 23.72
C PRO A 145 -4.41 -5.74 25.18
N GLY A 146 -4.26 -4.77 26.07
CA GLY A 146 -4.06 -5.01 27.50
C GLY A 146 -2.62 -5.17 27.97
N ALA A 147 -1.65 -5.11 27.08
CA ALA A 147 -0.26 -4.92 27.48
C ALA A 147 -0.10 -3.49 28.02
N SER A 148 0.19 -3.35 29.32
CA SER A 148 0.61 -2.07 29.88
C SER A 148 1.88 -1.65 29.13
N ALA A 149 1.92 -0.41 28.64
CA ALA A 149 3.15 0.15 28.08
C ALA A 149 4.31 -0.11 29.06
N PRO A 150 5.47 -0.57 28.62
CA PRO A 150 6.62 -0.64 29.51
C PRO A 150 6.88 0.77 30.04
N GLU A 151 6.95 0.88 31.36
CA GLU A 151 7.25 2.12 32.07
C GLU A 151 8.67 2.51 31.73
N THR A 152 8.85 3.25 30.66
CA THR A 152 10.17 3.68 30.18
C THR A 152 10.37 5.15 30.46
N ALA A 153 11.26 5.40 31.41
CA ALA A 153 12.07 6.62 31.61
C ALA A 153 11.35 7.97 31.68
N ALA A 154 11.56 8.60 32.81
CA ALA A 154 11.28 9.97 33.20
C ALA A 154 11.15 10.98 32.04
N ALA A 155 9.98 11.60 32.00
CA ALA A 155 9.71 12.76 31.17
C ALA A 155 10.70 13.88 31.45
N VAL A 156 11.42 14.31 30.45
CA VAL A 156 12.07 15.62 30.39
C VAL A 156 10.93 16.66 30.19
N PRO A 157 10.87 17.74 30.96
CA PRO A 157 9.80 18.72 30.81
C PRO A 157 9.90 19.40 29.44
N SER A 158 8.86 19.23 28.63
CA SER A 158 8.71 19.94 27.37
C SER A 158 8.28 21.38 27.66
N GLU A 159 9.06 22.35 27.20
CA GLU A 159 8.62 23.75 27.11
C GLU A 159 7.45 23.87 26.11
N PRO A 160 6.54 24.84 26.30
CA PRO A 160 5.37 24.99 25.44
C PRO A 160 5.80 25.50 24.07
N VAL A 161 5.67 24.66 23.06
CA VAL A 161 5.80 25.05 21.65
C VAL A 161 4.48 25.65 21.21
N SER A 162 4.55 26.90 20.74
CA SER A 162 3.44 27.66 20.18
C SER A 162 2.87 26.99 18.92
N ASP A 163 1.55 26.99 18.89
CA ASP A 163 0.65 26.47 17.87
C ASP A 163 0.83 27.25 16.54
N GLU A 164 1.58 26.72 15.61
CA GLU A 164 1.58 27.14 14.20
C GLU A 164 1.61 25.90 13.31
N GLY A 165 0.47 25.61 12.69
CA GLY A 165 0.25 24.89 11.44
C GLY A 165 1.04 23.59 11.24
N ALA A 166 0.64 22.49 11.88
CA ALA A 166 1.22 21.17 11.63
C ALA A 166 0.86 20.66 10.24
N ALA A 167 1.79 20.79 9.31
CA ALA A 167 1.88 19.94 8.13
C ALA A 167 2.41 18.58 8.59
N ALA A 168 1.60 17.54 8.43
CA ALA A 168 1.92 16.21 8.94
C ALA A 168 2.40 15.30 7.81
N GLY A 169 3.69 15.06 7.82
CA GLY A 169 4.36 13.91 7.23
C GLY A 169 5.40 13.47 8.24
N GLY A 170 5.50 12.17 8.53
CA GLY A 170 6.66 11.65 9.24
C GLY A 170 7.93 12.12 8.53
N PRO A 171 9.07 12.29 9.23
CA PRO A 171 10.28 12.75 8.59
C PRO A 171 10.65 11.78 7.47
N SER A 172 10.65 12.27 6.22
CA SER A 172 11.25 11.51 5.11
C SER A 172 12.67 11.12 5.51
N PRO A 173 13.11 9.90 5.31
CA PRO A 173 14.49 9.49 5.54
C PRO A 173 15.45 10.28 4.64
N TYR A 174 14.92 10.86 3.56
CA TYR A 174 15.69 11.69 2.65
C TYR A 174 15.75 13.15 3.12
N THR A 175 16.96 13.67 3.29
CA THR A 175 17.25 15.05 3.76
C THR A 175 17.80 15.95 2.65
N GLY A 176 17.92 15.44 1.42
CA GLY A 176 18.44 16.16 0.26
C GLY A 176 17.42 17.15 -0.36
N PRO A 177 17.72 17.66 -1.57
CA PRO A 177 16.88 18.60 -2.28
C PRO A 177 15.47 18.04 -2.55
N VAL A 178 14.45 18.89 -2.29
CA VAL A 178 13.03 18.55 -2.52
C VAL A 178 12.62 18.83 -3.97
N GLY A 179 11.51 18.22 -4.41
CA GLY A 179 10.87 18.46 -5.70
C GLY A 179 9.69 19.44 -5.62
N LEU A 180 8.85 19.39 -6.64
CA LEU A 180 7.59 20.12 -6.67
C LEU A 180 6.61 19.50 -5.65
N PRO A 181 6.10 20.30 -4.70
CA PRO A 181 5.14 19.79 -3.73
C PRO A 181 3.84 19.37 -4.41
N LEU A 182 3.23 18.30 -3.91
CA LEU A 182 1.96 17.76 -4.35
C LEU A 182 0.90 18.03 -3.29
N ALA A 183 -0.35 18.21 -3.71
CA ALA A 183 -1.46 18.13 -2.77
C ALA A 183 -1.54 16.70 -2.15
N PRO A 184 -2.18 16.56 -0.98
CA PRO A 184 -2.39 15.25 -0.37
C PRO A 184 -3.02 14.26 -1.35
N PRO A 185 -2.66 12.96 -1.29
CA PRO A 185 -3.19 11.96 -2.19
C PRO A 185 -4.70 11.79 -2.06
N VAL A 186 -5.36 11.63 -3.20
CA VAL A 186 -6.76 11.25 -3.29
C VAL A 186 -6.82 9.82 -3.79
N LEU A 187 -7.25 8.90 -2.93
CA LEU A 187 -7.45 7.50 -3.30
C LEU A 187 -8.56 7.38 -4.33
N LEU A 188 -8.36 6.48 -5.27
CA LEU A 188 -9.37 6.13 -6.25
C LEU A 188 -10.29 5.05 -5.66
N ALA A 189 -11.58 5.18 -5.90
CA ALA A 189 -12.54 4.17 -5.45
C ALA A 189 -12.53 2.94 -6.38
N SER A 190 -12.14 3.14 -7.63
CA SER A 190 -12.10 2.12 -8.67
C SER A 190 -11.06 2.47 -9.73
N ILE A 191 -10.56 1.47 -10.44
CA ILE A 191 -9.71 1.69 -11.62
C ILE A 191 -10.43 2.49 -12.72
N SER A 192 -11.76 2.47 -12.75
CA SER A 192 -12.54 3.31 -13.66
C SER A 192 -12.43 4.81 -13.40
N ASP A 193 -11.95 5.21 -12.22
CA ASP A 193 -11.67 6.60 -11.89
C ASP A 193 -10.36 7.11 -12.53
N VAL A 194 -9.50 6.18 -12.99
CA VAL A 194 -8.30 6.50 -13.78
C VAL A 194 -8.75 6.92 -15.19
N PRO A 195 -8.32 8.09 -15.69
CA PRO A 195 -8.69 8.55 -17.03
C PRO A 195 -8.35 7.53 -18.12
N ASP A 196 -9.22 7.41 -19.13
CA ASP A 196 -9.00 6.53 -20.27
C ASP A 196 -7.66 6.79 -20.98
N ALA A 197 -7.22 8.05 -21.03
CA ALA A 197 -5.94 8.41 -21.59
C ALA A 197 -4.78 7.72 -20.83
N VAL A 198 -4.80 7.73 -19.50
CA VAL A 198 -3.79 7.07 -18.66
C VAL A 198 -3.81 5.56 -18.89
N ARG A 199 -5.00 4.95 -18.88
CA ARG A 199 -5.13 3.49 -19.11
C ARG A 199 -4.62 3.06 -20.47
N ARG A 200 -4.87 3.86 -21.53
CA ARG A 200 -4.34 3.59 -22.88
C ARG A 200 -2.81 3.69 -22.93
N GLU A 201 -2.24 4.70 -22.28
CA GLU A 201 -0.77 4.86 -22.23
C GLU A 201 -0.11 3.68 -21.50
N ILE A 202 -0.65 3.24 -20.37
CA ILE A 202 -0.15 2.08 -19.62
C ILE A 202 -0.23 0.81 -20.49
N ALA A 203 -1.37 0.57 -21.13
CA ALA A 203 -1.55 -0.58 -22.01
C ALA A 203 -0.60 -0.57 -23.23
N THR A 204 -0.21 0.62 -23.70
CA THR A 204 0.75 0.78 -24.78
C THR A 204 2.19 0.55 -24.32
N TYR A 205 2.53 1.08 -23.13
CA TYR A 205 3.87 1.02 -22.56
C TYR A 205 4.24 -0.40 -22.10
N ALA A 206 3.35 -1.07 -21.42
CA ALA A 206 3.63 -2.34 -20.74
C ALA A 206 2.51 -3.37 -20.95
N PRO A 207 2.18 -3.74 -22.20
CA PRO A 207 1.04 -4.60 -22.51
C PRO A 207 1.10 -5.99 -21.82
N ASP A 208 2.31 -6.50 -21.57
CA ASP A 208 2.55 -7.81 -20.99
C ASP A 208 3.18 -7.76 -19.59
N GLN A 209 3.36 -6.57 -19.02
CA GLN A 209 4.09 -6.40 -17.75
C GLN A 209 3.19 -5.91 -16.62
N CYS A 210 2.18 -5.11 -16.92
CA CYS A 210 1.19 -4.70 -15.93
C CYS A 210 0.07 -5.74 -15.90
N SER A 211 -0.25 -6.25 -14.72
CA SER A 211 -1.46 -7.04 -14.49
C SER A 211 -2.67 -6.22 -14.91
N GLU A 212 -3.71 -6.89 -15.38
CA GLU A 212 -4.97 -6.23 -15.71
C GLU A 212 -5.41 -5.35 -14.52
N PRO A 213 -5.52 -4.04 -14.69
CA PRO A 213 -5.81 -3.13 -13.58
C PRO A 213 -7.09 -3.49 -12.81
N GLU A 214 -8.05 -4.12 -13.50
CA GLU A 214 -9.31 -4.57 -12.93
C GLU A 214 -9.13 -5.70 -11.91
N THR A 215 -8.04 -6.44 -11.98
CA THR A 215 -7.72 -7.51 -11.02
C THR A 215 -6.94 -7.02 -9.80
N LEU A 216 -6.46 -5.76 -9.81
CA LEU A 216 -5.73 -5.20 -8.69
C LEU A 216 -6.70 -4.72 -7.61
N ALA A 217 -6.49 -5.19 -6.39
CA ALA A 217 -7.29 -4.81 -5.22
C ALA A 217 -7.14 -3.32 -4.84
N TYR A 218 -6.09 -2.66 -5.32
CA TYR A 218 -5.79 -1.25 -5.09
C TYR A 218 -5.85 -0.49 -6.42
N PRO A 219 -6.85 0.36 -6.63
CA PRO A 219 -7.03 1.08 -7.90
C PRO A 219 -6.04 2.24 -8.10
N GLY A 220 -5.22 2.54 -7.10
CA GLY A 220 -4.25 3.64 -7.14
C GLY A 220 -4.72 4.91 -6.44
N GLN A 221 -3.99 5.97 -6.70
CA GLN A 221 -4.28 7.30 -6.15
C GLN A 221 -3.84 8.40 -7.11
N ARG A 222 -4.31 9.62 -6.86
CA ARG A 222 -3.92 10.79 -7.65
C ARG A 222 -3.47 11.92 -6.75
N TYR A 223 -2.59 12.74 -7.30
CA TYR A 223 -2.05 13.94 -6.66
C TYR A 223 -2.28 15.14 -7.57
N VAL A 224 -2.86 16.23 -7.06
CA VAL A 224 -2.86 17.49 -7.78
C VAL A 224 -1.47 18.12 -7.60
N VAL A 225 -0.77 18.32 -8.71
CA VAL A 225 0.55 18.95 -8.69
C VAL A 225 0.39 20.47 -8.68
N ASN A 226 -0.45 21.00 -9.59
CA ASN A 226 -0.77 22.40 -9.72
C ASN A 226 -2.07 22.58 -10.53
N ASP A 227 -2.36 23.81 -10.94
CA ASP A 227 -3.56 24.12 -11.75
C ASP A 227 -3.53 23.47 -13.14
N ASN A 228 -2.35 23.04 -13.62
CA ASN A 228 -2.18 22.47 -14.95
C ASN A 228 -2.08 20.94 -14.96
N PHE A 229 -1.63 20.30 -13.85
CA PHE A 229 -1.27 18.90 -13.85
C PHE A 229 -1.83 18.09 -12.69
N ILE A 230 -2.22 16.86 -13.00
CA ILE A 230 -2.53 15.78 -12.04
C ILE A 230 -1.56 14.62 -12.31
N LEU A 231 -0.91 14.14 -11.25
CA LEU A 231 -0.10 12.93 -11.26
C LEU A 231 -0.96 11.75 -10.77
N TRP A 232 -0.98 10.66 -11.54
CA TRP A 232 -1.70 9.43 -11.26
C TRP A 232 -0.69 8.35 -10.89
N GLU A 233 -0.85 7.74 -9.75
CA GLU A 233 -0.16 6.52 -9.35
C GLU A 233 -1.09 5.35 -9.61
N VAL A 234 -0.70 4.49 -10.55
CA VAL A 234 -1.48 3.32 -10.96
C VAL A 234 -0.67 2.06 -10.70
N PRO A 235 -1.15 1.13 -9.85
CA PRO A 235 -0.50 -0.14 -9.63
C PRO A 235 -0.34 -0.89 -10.95
N CYS A 236 0.84 -1.47 -11.18
CA CYS A 236 1.16 -2.21 -12.39
C CYS A 236 1.30 -3.70 -12.11
N PHE A 237 2.06 -4.07 -11.11
CA PHE A 237 2.32 -5.45 -10.74
C PHE A 237 2.28 -5.61 -9.23
N LEU A 238 1.78 -6.74 -8.77
CA LEU A 238 1.76 -7.11 -7.37
C LEU A 238 2.33 -8.53 -7.20
N GLY A 239 3.55 -8.60 -6.66
CA GLY A 239 4.23 -9.85 -6.35
C GLY A 239 4.03 -10.28 -4.90
N ALA A 240 4.68 -11.38 -4.52
CA ALA A 240 4.52 -11.98 -3.19
C ALA A 240 5.00 -11.07 -2.04
N TYR A 241 5.98 -10.20 -2.27
CA TYR A 241 6.58 -9.35 -1.24
C TYR A 241 6.93 -7.94 -1.73
N GLN A 242 6.62 -7.62 -2.98
CA GLN A 242 6.80 -6.28 -3.52
C GLN A 242 5.87 -6.04 -4.70
N GLY A 243 5.51 -4.78 -4.89
CA GLY A 243 4.67 -4.34 -5.99
C GLY A 243 5.29 -3.21 -6.78
N THR A 244 4.73 -2.92 -7.94
CA THR A 244 5.14 -1.76 -8.73
C THR A 244 3.96 -0.85 -9.01
N SER A 245 4.24 0.44 -9.14
CA SER A 245 3.30 1.43 -9.67
C SER A 245 3.93 2.16 -10.85
N ILE A 246 3.08 2.56 -11.78
CA ILE A 246 3.42 3.51 -12.85
C ILE A 246 2.85 4.87 -12.47
N PHE A 247 3.65 5.91 -12.71
CA PHE A 247 3.23 7.29 -12.54
C PHE A 247 2.95 7.91 -13.91
N ALA A 248 1.73 8.40 -14.08
CA ALA A 248 1.30 9.05 -15.32
C ALA A 248 0.81 10.47 -15.05
N LEU A 249 1.08 11.37 -15.97
CA LEU A 249 0.70 12.78 -15.91
C LEU A 249 -0.47 13.03 -16.85
N THR A 250 -1.46 13.83 -16.38
CA THR A 250 -2.50 14.42 -17.22
C THR A 250 -2.60 15.91 -16.99
N GLN A 251 -3.34 16.60 -17.86
CA GLN A 251 -3.79 17.95 -17.56
C GLN A 251 -4.73 17.99 -16.35
N ASN A 252 -4.91 19.16 -15.76
CA ASN A 252 -5.88 19.44 -14.72
C ASN A 252 -6.88 20.50 -15.21
N PRO A 253 -8.17 20.15 -15.47
CA PRO A 253 -8.76 18.80 -15.36
C PRO A 253 -8.24 17.83 -16.43
N PRO A 254 -8.36 16.49 -16.21
CA PRO A 254 -7.94 15.48 -17.16
C PRO A 254 -8.60 15.68 -18.52
N ALA A 255 -7.80 15.63 -19.58
CA ALA A 255 -8.22 15.66 -20.97
C ALA A 255 -7.80 14.34 -21.67
N ASP A 256 -7.89 14.31 -23.00
CA ASP A 256 -7.61 13.11 -23.82
C ASP A 256 -6.10 12.88 -24.04
N TRP A 257 -5.29 13.35 -23.11
CA TRP A 257 -3.84 13.24 -23.12
C TRP A 257 -3.31 12.72 -21.78
N ALA A 258 -2.37 11.82 -21.86
CA ALA A 258 -1.57 11.37 -20.72
C ALA A 258 -0.14 11.06 -21.19
N THR A 259 0.80 11.09 -20.25
CA THR A 259 2.15 10.59 -20.48
C THR A 259 2.65 9.85 -19.24
N ILE A 260 3.35 8.74 -19.45
CA ILE A 260 4.02 8.01 -18.39
C ILE A 260 5.33 8.71 -18.07
N LEU A 261 5.58 8.93 -16.78
CA LEU A 261 6.84 9.47 -16.30
C LEU A 261 7.86 8.35 -16.17
N SER A 262 8.96 8.44 -16.92
CA SER A 262 10.06 7.50 -16.81
C SER A 262 10.95 7.80 -15.61
N LEU A 263 11.51 6.75 -15.03
CA LEU A 263 12.46 6.79 -13.93
C LEU A 263 13.86 6.77 -14.52
N PRO A 264 14.66 7.84 -14.37
CA PRO A 264 16.02 7.86 -14.88
C PRO A 264 16.91 6.86 -14.16
N ASN A 265 17.70 6.12 -14.91
CA ASN A 265 18.73 5.22 -14.37
C ASN A 265 19.91 6.01 -13.80
N PRO A 266 20.64 5.45 -12.81
CA PRO A 266 21.93 5.99 -12.43
C PRO A 266 22.90 5.93 -13.63
N PRO A 267 23.80 6.93 -13.78
CA PRO A 267 24.68 7.03 -14.94
C PRO A 267 25.58 5.81 -15.19
N ALA A 268 25.80 4.97 -14.19
CA ALA A 268 26.59 3.75 -14.31
C ALA A 268 25.80 2.56 -14.88
N LEU A 269 24.48 2.64 -14.92
CA LEU A 269 23.62 1.61 -15.47
C LEU A 269 23.20 2.02 -16.88
N GLU A 270 23.71 1.30 -17.88
CA GLU A 270 23.28 1.44 -19.28
C GLU A 270 21.91 0.76 -19.45
N GLY A 271 21.04 1.37 -20.24
CA GLY A 271 19.73 0.81 -20.58
C GLY A 271 18.66 1.86 -20.77
N GLU A 272 17.48 1.42 -21.19
CA GLU A 272 16.30 2.28 -21.27
C GLU A 272 15.79 2.60 -19.86
N ASN A 273 15.30 3.82 -19.67
CA ASN A 273 14.67 4.21 -18.43
C ASN A 273 13.43 3.35 -18.17
N ASN A 274 13.28 2.94 -16.92
CA ASN A 274 12.09 2.22 -16.47
C ASN A 274 10.98 3.22 -16.09
N ALA A 275 9.74 2.78 -16.11
CA ALA A 275 8.61 3.55 -15.59
C ALA A 275 7.90 2.88 -14.42
N GLN A 276 8.32 1.68 -14.03
CA GLN A 276 7.78 0.98 -12.90
C GLN A 276 8.59 1.27 -11.64
N MET A 277 7.98 1.99 -10.69
CA MET A 277 8.56 2.26 -9.39
C MET A 277 8.23 1.09 -8.45
N MET A 278 9.27 0.47 -7.89
CA MET A 278 9.14 -0.66 -6.94
C MET A 278 8.79 -0.16 -5.55
N ASN A 279 7.76 -0.74 -4.91
CA ASN A 279 7.32 -0.39 -3.55
C ASN A 279 7.34 1.13 -3.32
N PRO A 280 6.58 1.92 -4.11
CA PRO A 280 6.69 3.37 -4.07
C PRO A 280 6.28 3.95 -2.72
N GLU A 281 7.10 4.87 -2.21
CA GLU A 281 6.76 5.75 -1.10
C GLU A 281 6.75 7.19 -1.60
N VAL A 282 5.63 7.89 -1.42
CA VAL A 282 5.46 9.27 -1.91
C VAL A 282 5.36 10.24 -0.75
N PHE A 283 6.33 11.14 -0.67
CA PHE A 283 6.35 12.26 0.27
C PHE A 283 5.81 13.50 -0.45
N ALA A 284 4.47 13.58 -0.53
CA ALA A 284 3.75 14.53 -1.36
C ALA A 284 4.18 15.99 -1.11
N GLU A 285 4.24 16.43 0.14
CA GLU A 285 4.62 17.80 0.50
C GLU A 285 6.04 18.19 0.06
N LYS A 286 6.92 17.20 -0.14
CA LYS A 286 8.30 17.40 -0.59
C LYS A 286 8.48 17.14 -2.08
N GLY A 287 7.48 16.57 -2.78
CA GLY A 287 7.62 16.10 -4.14
C GLY A 287 8.73 15.05 -4.30
N VAL A 288 8.92 14.21 -3.27
CA VAL A 288 9.96 13.17 -3.21
C VAL A 288 9.30 11.80 -3.27
N PHE A 289 9.92 10.91 -4.03
CA PHE A 289 9.47 9.55 -4.29
C PHE A 289 10.61 8.60 -4.00
N ILE A 290 10.33 7.54 -3.25
CA ILE A 290 11.30 6.50 -2.93
C ILE A 290 10.86 5.21 -3.59
N SER A 291 11.81 4.53 -4.24
CA SER A 291 11.62 3.20 -4.82
C SER A 291 12.56 2.23 -4.12
N THR A 292 12.01 1.17 -3.53
CA THR A 292 12.79 0.12 -2.88
C THR A 292 12.53 -1.21 -3.54
N SER A 293 13.57 -1.80 -4.15
CA SER A 293 13.52 -3.14 -4.72
C SER A 293 14.30 -4.10 -3.82
N LEU A 294 13.65 -5.12 -3.31
CA LEU A 294 14.27 -6.14 -2.48
C LEU A 294 14.77 -7.29 -3.36
N GLY A 295 16.01 -7.71 -3.17
CA GLY A 295 16.57 -8.85 -3.91
C GLY A 295 15.98 -10.20 -3.48
N ARG A 296 15.40 -10.25 -2.26
CA ARG A 296 14.68 -11.39 -1.72
C ARG A 296 13.76 -10.95 -0.57
N GLY A 297 12.84 -11.86 -0.16
CA GLY A 297 11.81 -11.55 0.83
C GLY A 297 12.33 -11.14 2.22
N GLU A 298 13.56 -11.53 2.59
CA GLU A 298 14.21 -11.12 3.83
C GLU A 298 14.60 -9.63 3.87
N GLY A 299 14.69 -8.97 2.70
CA GLY A 299 14.96 -7.53 2.63
C GLY A 299 16.36 -7.11 3.05
N ASP A 300 17.31 -8.04 3.04
CA ASP A 300 18.70 -7.79 3.44
C ASP A 300 19.62 -7.37 2.29
N CYS A 301 19.09 -7.23 1.08
CA CYS A 301 19.78 -6.80 -0.14
C CYS A 301 18.79 -6.23 -1.16
N GLY A 302 19.28 -5.44 -2.11
CA GLY A 302 18.45 -4.84 -3.15
C GLY A 302 18.91 -3.46 -3.58
N THR A 303 17.98 -2.63 -4.09
CA THR A 303 18.22 -1.25 -4.49
C THR A 303 17.27 -0.28 -3.81
N TYR A 304 17.77 0.89 -3.53
CA TYR A 304 17.03 2.02 -2.96
C TYR A 304 17.30 3.25 -3.81
N GLN A 305 16.23 3.88 -4.30
CA GLN A 305 16.30 5.01 -5.20
C GLN A 305 15.42 6.14 -4.66
N VAL A 306 15.94 7.37 -4.73
CA VAL A 306 15.19 8.56 -4.40
C VAL A 306 15.05 9.42 -5.64
N PHE A 307 13.83 9.78 -5.97
CA PHE A 307 13.49 10.67 -7.07
C PHE A 307 12.83 11.92 -6.52
N ARG A 308 12.95 13.02 -7.25
CA ARG A 308 12.11 14.21 -7.05
C ARG A 308 11.38 14.54 -8.33
N LEU A 309 10.17 15.08 -8.20
CA LEU A 309 9.40 15.60 -9.31
C LEU A 309 9.85 17.04 -9.62
N MET A 310 10.07 17.35 -10.89
CA MET A 310 10.54 18.66 -11.34
C MET A 310 9.81 19.13 -12.59
N ASP A 311 9.85 20.44 -12.81
CA ASP A 311 9.52 21.00 -14.12
C ASP A 311 10.54 20.54 -15.17
N ALA A 312 10.03 20.12 -16.32
CA ALA A 312 10.82 19.73 -17.47
C ALA A 312 10.63 20.71 -18.65
N PRO A 313 11.55 20.77 -19.60
CA PRO A 313 11.36 21.57 -20.81
C PRO A 313 10.07 21.22 -21.55
N GLY A 314 9.36 22.23 -22.08
CA GLY A 314 8.12 22.01 -22.83
C GLY A 314 6.85 21.98 -22.00
N GLU A 315 6.85 22.65 -20.85
CA GLU A 315 5.69 22.75 -19.94
C GLU A 315 5.16 21.35 -19.53
N THR A 316 6.07 20.46 -19.11
CA THR A 316 5.77 19.13 -18.60
C THR A 316 6.55 18.87 -17.30
N LEU A 317 6.43 17.67 -16.74
CA LEU A 317 7.12 17.27 -15.51
C LEU A 317 7.98 16.03 -15.78
N GLU A 318 9.03 15.87 -14.98
CA GLU A 318 9.91 14.71 -15.04
C GLU A 318 10.37 14.28 -13.64
N PHE A 319 10.78 13.02 -13.51
CA PHE A 319 11.52 12.57 -12.34
C PHE A 319 13.02 12.81 -12.53
N GLN A 320 13.66 13.30 -11.49
CA GLN A 320 15.11 13.38 -11.39
C GLN A 320 15.59 12.43 -10.30
N LEU A 321 16.55 11.56 -10.63
CA LEU A 321 17.21 10.70 -9.66
C LEU A 321 18.13 11.52 -8.75
N MET A 322 17.91 11.41 -7.45
CA MET A 322 18.65 12.13 -6.42
C MET A 322 19.59 11.26 -5.61
N GLU A 323 19.29 9.98 -5.51
CA GLU A 323 20.09 9.02 -4.76
C GLU A 323 19.87 7.62 -5.30
N TYR A 324 20.93 6.84 -5.44
CA TYR A 324 20.89 5.43 -5.73
C TYR A 324 21.82 4.67 -4.78
N ARG A 325 21.25 3.71 -4.10
CA ARG A 325 21.97 2.80 -3.20
C ARG A 325 21.73 1.37 -3.62
N GLU A 326 22.73 0.54 -3.40
CA GLU A 326 22.65 -0.87 -3.75
C GLU A 326 23.41 -1.72 -2.73
N LYS A 327 22.76 -2.75 -2.24
CA LYS A 327 23.37 -3.84 -1.48
C LYS A 327 23.21 -5.13 -2.27
N VAL A 328 24.27 -5.52 -2.99
CA VAL A 328 24.29 -6.70 -3.88
C VAL A 328 24.28 -8.01 -3.09
N ASN A 329 24.98 -8.05 -1.96
CA ASN A 329 25.16 -9.28 -1.20
C ASN A 329 23.99 -9.50 -0.23
N CYS A 330 23.21 -10.55 -0.45
CA CYS A 330 22.18 -11.02 0.45
C CYS A 330 22.82 -11.90 1.54
N ASP A 331 23.43 -11.28 2.53
CA ASP A 331 24.26 -11.89 3.57
C ASP A 331 23.53 -12.18 4.88
N GLY A 332 22.22 -11.90 4.94
CA GLY A 332 21.39 -12.05 6.14
C GLY A 332 21.55 -10.91 7.16
N VAL A 333 22.38 -9.90 6.87
CA VAL A 333 22.54 -8.74 7.75
C VAL A 333 21.49 -7.69 7.39
N GLN A 334 20.54 -7.48 8.28
CA GLN A 334 19.48 -6.48 8.12
C GLN A 334 20.05 -5.07 8.29
N SER A 335 19.67 -4.16 7.42
CA SER A 335 19.91 -2.72 7.53
C SER A 335 18.82 -1.98 6.75
N GLU A 336 18.52 -0.76 7.17
CA GLU A 336 17.55 0.08 6.44
C GLU A 336 18.04 0.30 5.00
N PRO A 337 17.16 0.22 3.98
CA PRO A 337 17.54 0.47 2.59
C PRO A 337 18.22 1.82 2.36
N SER A 338 17.86 2.84 3.13
CA SER A 338 18.48 4.17 3.12
C SER A 338 19.92 4.20 3.67
N GLU A 339 20.39 3.10 4.29
CA GLU A 339 21.75 2.94 4.82
C GLU A 339 22.62 2.04 3.92
N TRP A 340 22.04 1.46 2.85
CA TRP A 340 22.81 0.65 1.90
C TRP A 340 23.92 1.46 1.22
N PRO A 341 24.95 0.81 0.68
CA PRO A 341 26.06 1.49 0.04
C PRO A 341 25.61 2.48 -1.05
N LEU A 342 26.00 3.74 -0.90
CA LEU A 342 25.71 4.79 -1.88
C LEU A 342 26.50 4.52 -3.16
N GLN A 343 25.82 4.49 -4.31
CA GLN A 343 26.38 4.30 -5.64
C GLN A 343 26.31 5.57 -6.49
N PHE A 344 25.29 6.40 -6.25
CA PHE A 344 25.11 7.64 -6.99
C PHE A 344 24.37 8.68 -6.15
N GLN A 345 24.84 9.91 -6.25
CA GLN A 345 24.17 11.13 -5.81
C GLN A 345 24.60 12.26 -6.75
N PRO A 346 23.70 13.10 -7.26
CA PRO A 346 24.07 14.27 -8.06
C PRO A 346 25.07 15.13 -7.26
N GLY A 347 26.14 15.60 -7.90
CA GLY A 347 27.04 16.57 -7.30
C GLY A 347 26.29 17.84 -6.94
N GLU A 348 26.63 18.44 -5.78
CA GLU A 348 26.20 19.79 -5.43
C GLU A 348 26.72 20.84 -6.41
#